data_e3d9e11d579e636d96d057229d4a144f
#
_entry.id   e3d9e11d579e636d96d057229d4a144f
#
_cell.length_a   1.000
_cell.length_b   1.000
_cell.length_c   1.000
_cell.angle_alpha   90.00
_cell.angle_beta   90.00
_cell.angle_gamma   90.00
#
_symmetry.space_group_name_H-M   'P 1'
#
loop_
_entity.id
_entity.type
_entity.pdbx_description
1 polymer ?
#
loop_
_entity_poly.entity_id
_entity_poly.type
_entity_poly.pdbx_seq_one_letter_code
_entity_poly.pdbx_strand_id
1 'polypeptide(L)'
;ILAVNAAVVLMDDPAPLCRWLNEHTVGIVDVVSARLVRVFFKSSPYMIVGCVVALFRQARAPKLRWRYVLAVALLFNALLLSYTRSLYGALGLTALVSIIAVLVLCPEGRKRTLAFLLAAVVCFGVLVTVQEFALEGSYLSFAVSRTIGREVPTSWASQLRSQLRGEDPGDSPDDGEMDSQRSYIEVTEKSDQLRQETKDSLNVYIQRSPIIGCGLGASAANRDKGVDEYFYLDMLARTGVVGLLLYMLPFGYVVVWCLRRRELLRECPEGAAVVCGLCTFWIVTWFNPWMNAVLGIAWYAVTLSVPTALEERSV
;
A
#
# COMPACT_ATOMS: atom_id res chain seq x y z
N ILE A 1 11.70 -6.34 2.86
CA ILE A 1 10.98 -5.90 4.06
C ILE A 1 11.07 -6.98 5.13
N LEU A 2 10.51 -8.17 4.93
CA LEU A 2 10.49 -9.23 5.94
C LEU A 2 11.88 -9.63 6.42
N ALA A 3 12.86 -9.75 5.51
CA ALA A 3 14.23 -10.06 5.87
C ALA A 3 14.91 -8.96 6.69
N VAL A 4 14.63 -7.69 6.38
CA VAL A 4 15.14 -6.55 7.16
C VAL A 4 14.55 -6.56 8.56
N ASN A 5 13.23 -6.78 8.67
CA ASN A 5 12.59 -6.88 9.99
C ASN A 5 13.14 -8.04 10.80
N ALA A 6 13.30 -9.23 10.20
CA ALA A 6 13.87 -10.39 10.86
C ALA A 6 15.33 -10.13 11.32
N ALA A 7 16.13 -9.47 10.49
CA ALA A 7 17.50 -9.10 10.86
C ALA A 7 17.54 -8.15 12.07
N VAL A 8 16.66 -7.14 12.07
CA VAL A 8 16.57 -6.16 13.18
C VAL A 8 16.16 -6.82 14.50
N VAL A 9 15.20 -7.74 14.46
CA VAL A 9 14.76 -8.48 15.67
C VAL A 9 15.90 -9.28 16.30
N LEU A 10 16.87 -9.72 15.47
CA LEU A 10 18.04 -10.50 15.93
C LEU A 10 19.24 -9.63 16.34
N MET A 11 19.16 -8.30 16.17
CA MET A 11 20.26 -7.38 16.51
C MET A 11 19.98 -6.66 17.83
N ASP A 12 21.00 -6.49 18.66
CA ASP A 12 20.91 -5.70 19.89
C ASP A 12 20.79 -4.19 19.58
N ASP A 13 21.46 -3.71 18.52
CA ASP A 13 21.34 -2.33 18.03
C ASP A 13 21.09 -2.32 16.51
N PRO A 14 19.88 -2.03 16.07
CA PRO A 14 19.53 -1.97 14.64
C PRO A 14 19.88 -0.63 13.97
N ALA A 15 20.27 0.40 14.72
CA ALA A 15 20.46 1.74 14.16
C ALA A 15 21.52 1.80 13.04
N PRO A 16 22.68 1.11 13.12
CA PRO A 16 23.66 1.09 12.04
C PRO A 16 23.11 0.50 10.74
N LEU A 17 22.36 -0.61 10.83
CA LEU A 17 21.74 -1.24 9.67
C LEU A 17 20.69 -0.33 9.03
N CYS A 18 19.84 0.30 9.84
CA CYS A 18 18.81 1.23 9.35
C CYS A 18 19.45 2.44 8.65
N ARG A 19 20.52 3.00 9.22
CA ARG A 19 21.27 4.11 8.60
C ARG A 19 21.86 3.68 7.25
N TRP A 20 22.54 2.54 7.22
CA TRP A 20 23.12 2.01 5.98
C TRP A 20 22.04 1.79 4.89
N LEU A 21 20.89 1.20 5.28
CA LEU A 21 19.78 0.99 4.34
C LEU A 21 19.23 2.31 3.81
N ASN A 22 19.05 3.32 4.67
CA ASN A 22 18.55 4.64 4.25
C ASN A 22 19.53 5.36 3.30
N GLU A 23 20.84 5.14 3.47
CA GLU A 23 21.86 5.73 2.60
C GLU A 23 21.99 5.01 1.26
N HIS A 24 21.77 3.69 1.20
CA HIS A 24 22.06 2.86 0.03
C HIS A 24 20.80 2.36 -0.68
N THR A 25 19.60 2.59 -0.15
CA THR A 25 18.35 2.16 -0.78
C THR A 25 17.39 3.33 -1.02
N VAL A 26 16.43 3.09 -1.92
CA VAL A 26 15.36 4.07 -2.21
C VAL A 26 14.17 3.77 -1.30
N GLY A 27 14.41 3.87 0.02
CA GLY A 27 13.41 3.54 1.02
C GLY A 27 13.56 4.38 2.27
N ILE A 28 12.69 4.13 3.23
CA ILE A 28 12.75 4.66 4.59
C ILE A 28 12.75 3.46 5.52
N VAL A 29 13.76 3.36 6.36
CA VAL A 29 13.87 2.34 7.39
C VAL A 29 14.06 3.06 8.71
N ASP A 30 13.02 3.10 9.52
CA ASP A 30 13.00 3.82 10.79
C ASP A 30 12.85 2.83 11.94
N VAL A 31 13.66 2.97 12.97
CA VAL A 31 13.48 2.26 14.24
C VAL A 31 12.30 2.90 14.97
N VAL A 32 11.30 2.09 15.27
CA VAL A 32 10.07 2.53 15.94
C VAL A 32 10.11 2.20 17.42
N SER A 33 10.64 1.02 17.76
CA SER A 33 10.92 0.57 19.11
C SER A 33 12.12 -0.38 19.10
N ALA A 34 12.58 -0.84 20.27
CA ALA A 34 13.74 -1.72 20.38
C ALA A 34 13.72 -2.94 19.42
N ARG A 35 12.53 -3.45 19.07
CA ARG A 35 12.36 -4.64 18.21
C ARG A 35 11.43 -4.42 17.01
N LEU A 36 11.02 -3.17 16.76
CA LEU A 36 10.09 -2.85 15.71
C LEU A 36 10.69 -1.83 14.76
N VAL A 37 10.74 -2.18 13.48
CA VAL A 37 11.26 -1.32 12.43
C VAL A 37 10.21 -1.12 11.36
N ARG A 38 9.96 0.13 11.03
CA ARG A 38 9.19 0.50 9.84
C ARG A 38 10.09 0.35 8.62
N VAL A 39 9.62 -0.42 7.65
CA VAL A 39 10.32 -0.59 6.38
C VAL A 39 9.40 -0.20 5.22
N PHE A 40 9.73 0.89 4.56
CA PHE A 40 8.97 1.40 3.43
C PHE A 40 9.90 1.63 2.25
N PHE A 41 9.62 0.97 1.12
CA PHE A 41 10.32 1.19 -0.15
C PHE A 41 9.40 1.85 -1.17
N LYS A 42 9.96 2.63 -2.09
CA LYS A 42 9.20 3.20 -3.21
C LYS A 42 8.53 2.15 -4.09
N SER A 43 8.99 0.89 -4.05
CA SER A 43 8.37 -0.27 -4.72
C SER A 43 7.23 -0.92 -3.93
N SER A 44 6.92 -0.46 -2.71
CA SER A 44 5.88 -1.07 -1.85
C SER A 44 4.50 -1.22 -2.52
N PRO A 45 4.02 -0.30 -3.38
CA PRO A 45 2.75 -0.50 -4.10
C PRO A 45 2.71 -1.76 -4.98
N TYR A 46 3.86 -2.22 -5.48
CA TYR A 46 3.93 -3.47 -6.26
C TYR A 46 3.61 -4.73 -5.44
N MET A 47 3.68 -4.67 -4.12
CA MET A 47 3.21 -5.78 -3.28
C MET A 47 1.71 -5.98 -3.44
N ILE A 48 0.93 -4.90 -3.54
CA ILE A 48 -0.51 -4.96 -3.80
C ILE A 48 -0.77 -5.53 -5.21
N VAL A 49 -0.01 -5.07 -6.20
CA VAL A 49 -0.08 -5.61 -7.56
C VAL A 49 0.22 -7.11 -7.59
N GLY A 50 1.22 -7.55 -6.85
CA GLY A 50 1.55 -8.99 -6.68
C GLY A 50 0.39 -9.79 -6.12
N CYS A 51 -0.35 -9.26 -5.14
CA CYS A 51 -1.57 -9.87 -4.59
C CYS A 51 -2.66 -9.98 -5.65
N VAL A 52 -2.87 -8.93 -6.46
CA VAL A 52 -3.84 -8.93 -7.56
C VAL A 52 -3.50 -10.00 -8.58
N VAL A 53 -2.25 -10.08 -9.03
CA VAL A 53 -1.80 -11.10 -9.99
C VAL A 53 -1.99 -12.52 -9.42
N ALA A 54 -1.65 -12.74 -8.15
CA ALA A 54 -1.86 -14.03 -7.49
C ALA A 54 -3.34 -14.42 -7.43
N LEU A 55 -4.23 -13.46 -7.15
CA LEU A 55 -5.69 -13.65 -7.12
C LEU A 55 -6.21 -14.11 -8.50
N PHE A 56 -5.87 -13.39 -9.57
CA PHE A 56 -6.33 -13.75 -10.93
C PHE A 56 -5.76 -15.10 -11.38
N ARG A 57 -4.49 -15.39 -11.10
CA ARG A 57 -3.89 -16.70 -11.41
C ARG A 57 -4.51 -17.83 -10.61
N GLN A 58 -4.87 -17.60 -9.35
CA GLN A 58 -5.57 -18.59 -8.55
C GLN A 58 -6.99 -18.85 -9.06
N ALA A 59 -7.71 -17.81 -9.48
CA ALA A 59 -9.07 -17.95 -10.02
C ALA A 59 -9.13 -18.91 -11.22
N ARG A 60 -8.08 -18.96 -12.05
CA ARG A 60 -7.95 -19.87 -13.19
C ARG A 60 -7.37 -21.26 -12.84
N ALA A 61 -6.70 -21.36 -11.72
CA ALA A 61 -6.06 -22.64 -11.36
C ALA A 61 -7.13 -23.73 -11.13
N PRO A 62 -6.92 -24.98 -11.58
CA PRO A 62 -7.91 -26.07 -11.39
C PRO A 62 -8.10 -26.45 -9.92
N LYS A 63 -7.11 -26.19 -9.09
CA LYS A 63 -7.12 -26.44 -7.64
C LYS A 63 -6.45 -25.32 -6.86
N LEU A 64 -6.65 -25.27 -5.54
CA LEU A 64 -5.97 -24.34 -4.66
C LEU A 64 -4.45 -24.52 -4.73
N ARG A 65 -3.72 -23.44 -5.05
CA ARG A 65 -2.26 -23.44 -5.13
C ARG A 65 -1.68 -22.71 -3.93
N TRP A 66 -1.17 -23.45 -2.98
CA TRP A 66 -0.61 -22.92 -1.74
C TRP A 66 0.50 -21.89 -1.92
N ARG A 67 1.27 -21.98 -3.01
CA ARG A 67 2.27 -20.96 -3.35
C ARG A 67 1.69 -19.55 -3.52
N TYR A 68 0.47 -19.42 -4.04
CA TYR A 68 -0.21 -18.12 -4.15
C TYR A 68 -0.80 -17.68 -2.82
N VAL A 69 -1.32 -18.60 -2.02
CA VAL A 69 -1.80 -18.32 -0.66
C VAL A 69 -0.67 -17.76 0.18
N LEU A 70 0.47 -18.47 0.21
CA LEU A 70 1.64 -18.04 0.96
C LEU A 70 2.20 -16.72 0.45
N ALA A 71 2.29 -16.54 -0.88
CA ALA A 71 2.76 -15.28 -1.47
C ALA A 71 1.89 -14.10 -1.03
N VAL A 72 0.55 -14.23 -1.09
CA VAL A 72 -0.36 -13.16 -0.66
C VAL A 72 -0.24 -12.90 0.84
N ALA A 73 -0.17 -13.93 1.68
CA ALA A 73 -0.01 -13.77 3.11
C ALA A 73 1.30 -13.04 3.47
N LEU A 74 2.42 -13.39 2.81
CA LEU A 74 3.72 -12.74 3.00
C LEU A 74 3.71 -11.29 2.49
N LEU A 75 3.06 -11.02 1.35
CA LEU A 75 2.95 -9.66 0.80
C LEU A 75 2.09 -8.76 1.70
N PHE A 76 0.99 -9.28 2.24
CA PHE A 76 0.15 -8.56 3.20
C PHE A 76 0.92 -8.26 4.48
N ASN A 77 1.68 -9.22 4.98
CA ASN A 77 2.51 -9.03 6.13
C ASN A 77 3.60 -7.95 5.89
N ALA A 78 4.26 -7.98 4.73
CA ALA A 78 5.21 -6.95 4.35
C ALA A 78 4.56 -5.56 4.22
N LEU A 79 3.31 -5.48 3.72
CA LEU A 79 2.54 -4.24 3.67
C LEU A 79 2.21 -3.72 5.08
N LEU A 80 1.86 -4.60 6.01
CA LEU A 80 1.59 -4.21 7.39
C LEU A 80 2.83 -3.59 8.05
N LEU A 81 4.03 -4.18 7.83
CA LEU A 81 5.32 -3.66 8.29
C LEU A 81 5.73 -2.31 7.66
N SER A 82 5.07 -1.90 6.59
CA SER A 82 5.32 -0.56 6.02
C SER A 82 4.75 0.56 6.86
N TYR A 83 3.78 0.27 7.74
CA TYR A 83 3.05 1.24 8.57
C TYR A 83 2.59 2.48 7.79
N THR A 84 2.14 2.27 6.55
CA THR A 84 1.77 3.35 5.64
C THR A 84 0.26 3.33 5.38
N ARG A 85 -0.49 4.28 5.98
CA ARG A 85 -1.96 4.40 5.89
C ARG A 85 -2.48 4.36 4.45
N SER A 86 -1.81 5.06 3.53
CA SER A 86 -2.21 5.11 2.12
C SER A 86 -2.13 3.75 1.41
N LEU A 87 -1.17 2.90 1.78
CA LEU A 87 -1.07 1.54 1.25
C LEU A 87 -2.19 0.64 1.77
N TYR A 88 -2.63 0.81 3.02
CA TYR A 88 -3.75 0.04 3.56
C TYR A 88 -5.06 0.39 2.86
N GLY A 89 -5.32 1.70 2.65
CA GLY A 89 -6.47 2.15 1.88
C GLY A 89 -6.44 1.66 0.43
N ALA A 90 -5.28 1.74 -0.21
CA ALA A 90 -5.09 1.24 -1.57
C ALA A 90 -5.27 -0.28 -1.67
N LEU A 91 -4.76 -1.04 -0.70
CA LEU A 91 -4.97 -2.49 -0.62
C LEU A 91 -6.45 -2.84 -0.54
N GLY A 92 -7.20 -2.20 0.38
CA GLY A 92 -8.63 -2.46 0.56
C GLY A 92 -9.44 -2.20 -0.71
N LEU A 93 -9.26 -1.02 -1.33
CA LEU A 93 -10.01 -0.65 -2.52
C LEU A 93 -9.57 -1.45 -3.76
N THR A 94 -8.26 -1.68 -3.95
CA THR A 94 -7.76 -2.51 -5.06
C THR A 94 -8.22 -3.96 -4.91
N ALA A 95 -8.22 -4.51 -3.69
CA ALA A 95 -8.73 -5.84 -3.43
C ALA A 95 -10.21 -5.95 -3.78
N LEU A 96 -11.03 -4.97 -3.38
CA LEU A 96 -12.46 -4.93 -3.69
C LEU A 96 -12.68 -4.94 -5.21
N VAL A 97 -12.04 -4.03 -5.95
CA VAL A 97 -12.14 -3.95 -7.42
C VAL A 97 -11.68 -5.26 -8.06
N SER A 98 -10.57 -5.83 -7.60
CA SER A 98 -9.99 -7.06 -8.15
C SER A 98 -10.88 -8.29 -7.88
N ILE A 99 -11.46 -8.38 -6.69
CA ILE A 99 -12.40 -9.46 -6.34
C ILE A 99 -13.64 -9.38 -7.24
N ILE A 100 -14.23 -8.19 -7.39
CA ILE A 100 -15.39 -8.00 -8.30
C ILE A 100 -15.01 -8.40 -9.73
N ALA A 101 -13.86 -7.93 -10.23
CA ALA A 101 -13.37 -8.28 -11.57
C ALA A 101 -13.21 -9.80 -11.75
N VAL A 102 -12.61 -10.49 -10.78
CA VAL A 102 -12.45 -11.96 -10.81
C VAL A 102 -13.80 -12.67 -10.79
N LEU A 103 -14.74 -12.23 -9.95
CA LEU A 103 -16.08 -12.84 -9.88
C LEU A 103 -16.88 -12.68 -11.18
N VAL A 104 -16.63 -11.61 -11.93
CA VAL A 104 -17.27 -11.35 -13.24
C VAL A 104 -16.56 -12.10 -14.37
N LEU A 105 -15.24 -12.06 -14.41
CA LEU A 105 -14.44 -12.62 -15.50
C LEU A 105 -14.20 -14.13 -15.37
N CYS A 106 -14.14 -14.66 -14.15
CA CYS A 106 -13.84 -16.06 -13.87
C CYS A 106 -14.97 -16.76 -13.07
N PRO A 107 -16.21 -16.84 -13.60
CA PRO A 107 -17.36 -17.36 -12.85
C PRO A 107 -17.18 -18.80 -12.36
N GLU A 108 -16.50 -19.64 -13.12
CA GLU A 108 -16.20 -21.03 -12.76
C GLU A 108 -15.20 -21.16 -11.59
N GLY A 109 -14.39 -20.09 -11.39
CA GLY A 109 -13.40 -20.01 -10.32
C GLY A 109 -13.92 -19.51 -8.97
N ARG A 110 -15.18 -19.06 -8.86
CA ARG A 110 -15.71 -18.35 -7.68
C ARG A 110 -15.49 -19.09 -6.36
N LYS A 111 -15.84 -20.38 -6.29
CA LYS A 111 -15.64 -21.20 -5.07
C LYS A 111 -14.17 -21.31 -4.69
N ARG A 112 -13.30 -21.47 -5.69
CA ARG A 112 -11.84 -21.56 -5.49
C ARG A 112 -11.24 -20.23 -5.07
N THR A 113 -11.73 -19.13 -5.62
CA THR A 113 -11.33 -17.78 -5.21
C THR A 113 -11.72 -17.51 -3.77
N LEU A 114 -12.93 -17.90 -3.34
CA LEU A 114 -13.36 -17.75 -1.97
C LEU A 114 -12.50 -18.60 -1.01
N ALA A 115 -12.26 -19.87 -1.37
CA ALA A 115 -11.37 -20.73 -0.59
C ALA A 115 -9.94 -20.17 -0.50
N PHE A 116 -9.44 -19.58 -1.59
CA PHE A 116 -8.13 -18.92 -1.60
C PHE A 116 -8.09 -17.70 -0.69
N LEU A 117 -9.09 -16.83 -0.74
CA LEU A 117 -9.18 -15.65 0.12
C LEU A 117 -9.24 -16.06 1.60
N LEU A 118 -10.06 -17.05 1.91
CA LEU A 118 -10.13 -17.59 3.28
C LEU A 118 -8.79 -18.16 3.74
N ALA A 119 -8.15 -18.99 2.91
CA ALA A 119 -6.84 -19.56 3.21
C ALA A 119 -5.77 -18.48 3.38
N ALA A 120 -5.77 -17.43 2.53
CA ALA A 120 -4.85 -16.30 2.64
C ALA A 120 -5.04 -15.52 3.94
N VAL A 121 -6.30 -15.27 4.35
CA VAL A 121 -6.63 -14.62 5.62
C VAL A 121 -6.15 -15.46 6.81
N VAL A 122 -6.39 -16.78 6.79
CA VAL A 122 -5.93 -17.68 7.87
C VAL A 122 -4.40 -17.69 7.94
N CYS A 123 -3.71 -17.87 6.81
CA CYS A 123 -2.25 -17.86 6.78
C CYS A 123 -1.67 -16.50 7.23
N PHE A 124 -2.28 -15.39 6.81
CA PHE A 124 -1.89 -14.06 7.26
C PHE A 124 -2.10 -13.91 8.77
N GLY A 125 -3.26 -14.36 9.30
CA GLY A 125 -3.54 -14.33 10.73
C GLY A 125 -2.50 -15.11 11.55
N VAL A 126 -2.11 -16.30 11.08
CA VAL A 126 -1.05 -17.08 11.71
C VAL A 126 0.28 -16.34 11.70
N LEU A 127 0.67 -15.74 10.56
CA LEU A 127 1.92 -14.96 10.46
C LEU A 127 1.91 -13.76 11.41
N VAL A 128 0.81 -13.02 11.47
CA VAL A 128 0.66 -11.87 12.39
C VAL A 128 0.74 -12.33 13.84
N THR A 129 0.06 -13.43 14.19
CA THR A 129 0.10 -14.00 15.54
C THR A 129 1.54 -14.37 15.94
N VAL A 130 2.26 -15.08 15.07
CA VAL A 130 3.67 -15.44 15.34
C VAL A 130 4.53 -14.20 15.54
N GLN A 131 4.34 -13.16 14.74
CA GLN A 131 5.10 -11.91 14.89
C GLN A 131 4.73 -11.14 16.15
N GLU A 132 3.44 -11.11 16.52
CA GLU A 132 2.98 -10.49 17.76
C GLU A 132 3.64 -11.13 18.98
N PHE A 133 3.77 -12.47 18.96
CA PHE A 133 4.50 -13.19 20.01
C PHE A 133 6.02 -12.93 19.97
N ALA A 134 6.62 -12.86 18.78
CA ALA A 134 8.06 -12.62 18.61
C ALA A 134 8.48 -11.19 18.98
N LEU A 135 7.60 -10.21 18.73
CA LEU A 135 7.82 -8.78 18.96
C LEU A 135 7.19 -8.26 20.27
N GLU A 136 6.87 -9.19 21.17
CA GLU A 136 6.37 -8.89 22.53
C GLU A 136 5.06 -8.09 22.55
N GLY A 137 4.22 -8.28 21.53
CA GLY A 137 2.89 -7.70 21.49
C GLY A 137 2.78 -6.31 20.91
N SER A 138 3.87 -5.75 20.36
CA SER A 138 3.87 -4.36 19.87
C SER A 138 3.52 -4.22 18.37
N TYR A 139 3.48 -5.31 17.63
CA TYR A 139 3.34 -5.28 16.17
C TYR A 139 1.98 -4.77 15.68
N LEU A 140 0.90 -5.38 16.17
CA LEU A 140 -0.45 -5.05 15.75
C LEU A 140 -0.96 -3.76 16.43
N SER A 141 -0.66 -3.58 17.72
CA SER A 141 -1.01 -2.37 18.46
C SER A 141 -0.43 -1.13 17.79
N PHE A 142 0.83 -1.21 17.35
CA PHE A 142 1.46 -0.12 16.61
C PHE A 142 0.83 0.13 15.24
N ALA A 143 0.53 -0.91 14.45
CA ALA A 143 -0.16 -0.76 13.18
C ALA A 143 -1.54 -0.10 13.32
N VAL A 144 -2.27 -0.47 14.37
CA VAL A 144 -3.60 0.07 14.67
C VAL A 144 -3.50 1.50 15.18
N SER A 145 -2.62 1.80 16.15
CA SER A 145 -2.41 3.16 16.68
C SER A 145 -2.02 4.14 15.57
N ARG A 146 -1.13 3.70 14.68
CA ARG A 146 -0.72 4.47 13.49
C ARG A 146 -1.88 4.76 12.54
N THR A 147 -2.78 3.80 12.36
CA THR A 147 -3.92 3.94 11.44
C THR A 147 -4.99 4.84 12.01
N ILE A 148 -5.29 4.70 13.30
CA ILE A 148 -6.36 5.45 14.00
C ILE A 148 -5.85 6.83 14.46
N GLY A 149 -4.55 7.02 14.65
CA GLY A 149 -3.96 8.25 15.20
C GLY A 149 -4.22 8.41 16.69
N ARG A 150 -4.37 7.30 17.43
CA ARG A 150 -4.59 7.27 18.89
C ARG A 150 -3.78 6.16 19.52
N GLU A 151 -3.42 6.34 20.78
CA GLU A 151 -2.81 5.27 21.59
C GLU A 151 -3.79 4.09 21.67
N VAL A 152 -3.26 2.90 21.48
CA VAL A 152 -4.01 1.64 21.59
C VAL A 152 -3.46 0.91 22.82
N PRO A 153 -4.32 0.51 23.76
CA PRO A 153 -3.90 -0.26 24.93
C PRO A 153 -3.13 -1.53 24.52
N THR A 154 -2.36 -2.04 25.46
CA THR A 154 -1.54 -3.26 25.34
C THR A 154 -2.24 -4.36 24.57
N SER A 155 -1.53 -5.01 23.66
CA SER A 155 -2.11 -6.03 22.80
C SER A 155 -2.61 -7.23 23.61
N TRP A 156 -3.62 -7.95 23.08
CA TRP A 156 -4.10 -9.19 23.66
C TRP A 156 -2.98 -10.24 23.84
N ALA A 157 -1.95 -10.19 22.98
CA ALA A 157 -0.83 -11.12 23.03
C ALA A 157 0.09 -10.85 24.22
N SER A 158 0.32 -9.56 24.59
CA SER A 158 1.06 -9.23 25.81
C SER A 158 0.28 -9.60 27.06
N GLN A 159 -1.02 -9.37 27.08
CA GLN A 159 -1.91 -9.79 28.18
C GLN A 159 -1.92 -11.33 28.35
N LEU A 160 -2.04 -12.06 27.24
CA LEU A 160 -1.99 -13.51 27.30
C LEU A 160 -0.63 -14.03 27.77
N ARG A 161 0.46 -13.36 27.35
CA ARG A 161 1.82 -13.74 27.77
C ARG A 161 2.05 -13.49 29.26
N SER A 162 1.61 -12.34 29.79
CA SER A 162 1.72 -12.04 31.24
C SER A 162 0.94 -13.08 32.05
N GLN A 163 -0.27 -13.47 31.60
CA GLN A 163 -1.04 -14.53 32.21
C GLN A 163 -0.31 -15.88 32.18
N LEU A 164 0.31 -16.24 31.05
CA LEU A 164 1.05 -17.51 30.92
C LEU A 164 2.34 -17.54 31.75
N ARG A 165 2.97 -16.38 32.00
CA ARG A 165 4.17 -16.24 32.85
C ARG A 165 3.85 -16.10 34.32
N GLY A 166 2.58 -15.88 34.67
CA GLY A 166 2.19 -15.60 36.06
C GLY A 166 2.67 -14.24 36.57
N GLU A 167 2.95 -13.30 35.66
CA GLU A 167 3.35 -11.94 35.98
C GLU A 167 2.09 -11.12 36.33
N ASP A 168 2.19 -10.28 37.38
CA ASP A 168 1.08 -9.47 37.81
C ASP A 168 0.75 -8.41 36.71
N PRO A 169 -0.53 -8.26 36.26
CA PRO A 169 -0.89 -7.33 35.21
C PRO A 169 -0.51 -5.86 35.46
N GLY A 170 -0.14 -5.53 36.71
CA GLY A 170 0.30 -4.20 37.12
C GLY A 170 1.78 -3.88 36.91
N ASP A 171 2.60 -4.90 36.63
CA ASP A 171 4.06 -4.76 36.43
C ASP A 171 4.43 -4.81 34.95
N SER A 172 3.58 -4.21 34.08
CA SER A 172 3.78 -4.26 32.64
C SER A 172 4.95 -3.39 32.21
N PRO A 173 5.82 -3.89 31.32
CA PRO A 173 6.90 -3.11 30.69
C PRO A 173 6.37 -2.09 29.66
N ASP A 174 5.20 -1.51 29.90
CA ASP A 174 4.36 -0.82 28.94
C ASP A 174 4.74 0.65 28.72
N ASP A 175 5.50 1.26 29.65
CA ASP A 175 5.84 2.69 29.56
C ASP A 175 6.68 3.00 28.31
N GLY A 176 7.60 2.14 27.94
CA GLY A 176 8.45 2.34 26.76
C GLY A 176 7.71 2.16 25.43
N GLU A 177 6.69 1.30 25.37
CA GLU A 177 5.87 1.11 24.17
C GLU A 177 4.90 2.27 23.98
N MET A 178 4.30 2.76 25.08
CA MET A 178 3.42 3.93 25.04
C MET A 178 4.19 5.20 24.67
N ASP A 179 5.38 5.40 25.18
CA ASP A 179 6.24 6.54 24.80
C ASP A 179 6.64 6.49 23.32
N SER A 180 6.93 5.30 22.80
CA SER A 180 7.21 5.10 21.38
C SER A 180 5.97 5.40 20.51
N GLN A 181 4.78 4.99 20.94
CA GLN A 181 3.52 5.30 20.23
C GLN A 181 3.25 6.82 20.25
N ARG A 182 3.44 7.50 21.38
CA ARG A 182 3.26 8.96 21.51
C ARG A 182 4.19 9.72 20.58
N SER A 183 5.48 9.42 20.64
CA SER A 183 6.48 10.05 19.75
C SER A 183 6.11 9.89 18.27
N TYR A 184 5.59 8.72 17.89
CA TYR A 184 5.21 8.45 16.53
C TYR A 184 3.89 9.14 16.13
N ILE A 185 2.96 9.34 17.07
CA ILE A 185 1.73 10.12 16.86
C ILE A 185 2.09 11.59 16.63
N GLU A 186 2.96 12.18 17.45
CA GLU A 186 3.44 13.57 17.29
C GLU A 186 4.10 13.80 15.92
N VAL A 187 4.97 12.88 15.48
CA VAL A 187 5.59 12.93 14.13
C VAL A 187 4.51 12.86 13.04
N THR A 188 3.45 12.08 13.27
CA THR A 188 2.33 11.96 12.34
C THR A 188 1.52 13.24 12.26
N GLU A 189 1.20 13.84 13.40
CA GLU A 189 0.45 15.12 13.47
C GLU A 189 1.21 16.23 12.78
N LYS A 190 2.51 16.36 13.04
CA LYS A 190 3.38 17.33 12.34
C LYS A 190 3.39 17.10 10.83
N SER A 191 3.46 15.84 10.38
CA SER A 191 3.37 15.50 8.97
C SER A 191 2.02 15.85 8.38
N ASP A 192 0.92 15.64 9.11
CA ASP A 192 -0.43 15.97 8.65
C ASP A 192 -0.66 17.50 8.61
N GLN A 193 -0.06 18.27 9.52
CA GLN A 193 -0.04 19.75 9.48
C GLN A 193 0.68 20.26 8.22
N LEU A 194 1.89 19.77 7.94
CA LEU A 194 2.63 20.13 6.72
C LEU A 194 1.87 19.80 5.44
N ARG A 195 1.12 18.69 5.45
CA ARG A 195 0.25 18.32 4.34
C ARG A 195 -0.93 19.27 4.19
N GLN A 196 -1.51 19.73 5.29
CA GLN A 196 -2.59 20.71 5.23
C GLN A 196 -2.10 22.05 4.66
N GLU A 197 -0.95 22.54 5.12
CA GLU A 197 -0.32 23.76 4.56
C GLU A 197 -0.05 23.61 3.05
N THR A 198 0.41 22.44 2.61
CA THR A 198 0.61 22.14 1.18
C THR A 198 -0.69 22.21 0.40
N LYS A 199 -1.79 21.62 0.94
CA LYS A 199 -3.12 21.70 0.31
C LYS A 199 -3.61 23.12 0.19
N ASP A 200 -3.48 23.91 1.26
CA ASP A 200 -3.96 25.28 1.31
C ASP A 200 -3.20 26.13 0.29
N SER A 201 -1.89 25.96 0.19
CA SER A 201 -1.06 26.60 -0.82
C SER A 201 -1.46 26.24 -2.25
N LEU A 202 -1.68 24.96 -2.55
CA LEU A 202 -2.12 24.51 -3.88
C LEU A 202 -3.52 25.01 -4.23
N ASN A 203 -4.43 25.05 -3.25
CA ASN A 203 -5.79 25.55 -3.44
C ASN A 203 -5.82 27.01 -3.93
N VAL A 204 -4.89 27.86 -3.52
CA VAL A 204 -4.78 29.23 -4.02
C VAL A 204 -4.57 29.25 -5.54
N TYR A 205 -3.69 28.37 -6.06
CA TYR A 205 -3.47 28.26 -7.51
C TYR A 205 -4.69 27.69 -8.24
N ILE A 206 -5.32 26.66 -7.66
CA ILE A 206 -6.51 26.03 -8.24
C ILE A 206 -7.65 27.04 -8.36
N GLN A 207 -7.91 27.85 -7.31
CA GLN A 207 -8.94 28.88 -7.33
C GLN A 207 -8.65 29.98 -8.36
N ARG A 208 -7.37 30.30 -8.58
CA ARG A 208 -6.97 31.33 -9.56
C ARG A 208 -7.21 30.89 -11.00
N SER A 209 -6.98 29.62 -11.33
CA SER A 209 -7.12 29.10 -12.70
C SER A 209 -7.56 27.63 -12.70
N PRO A 210 -8.83 27.32 -12.39
CA PRO A 210 -9.29 25.94 -12.21
C PRO A 210 -9.32 25.12 -13.50
N ILE A 211 -9.50 25.78 -14.67
CA ILE A 211 -9.70 25.09 -15.95
C ILE A 211 -8.38 24.67 -16.57
N ILE A 212 -7.44 25.63 -16.73
CA ILE A 212 -6.17 25.42 -17.45
C ILE A 212 -4.94 25.42 -16.55
N GLY A 213 -5.13 25.65 -15.24
CA GLY A 213 -4.04 25.73 -14.26
C GLY A 213 -3.21 27.00 -14.35
N CYS A 214 -2.24 27.12 -13.46
CA CYS A 214 -1.32 28.26 -13.37
C CYS A 214 0.04 28.00 -14.04
N GLY A 215 0.20 26.88 -14.74
CA GLY A 215 1.43 26.48 -15.40
C GLY A 215 2.35 25.62 -14.54
N LEU A 216 3.37 25.03 -15.15
CA LEU A 216 4.28 24.07 -14.52
C LEU A 216 5.11 24.67 -13.35
N GLY A 217 5.19 25.98 -13.24
CA GLY A 217 5.86 26.67 -12.13
C GLY A 217 5.01 26.78 -10.86
N ALA A 218 3.72 26.41 -10.88
CA ALA A 218 2.90 26.37 -9.68
C ALA A 218 3.43 25.28 -8.73
N SER A 219 3.75 25.64 -7.50
CA SER A 219 4.27 24.74 -6.47
C SER A 219 3.92 25.28 -5.09
N ALA A 220 3.78 24.41 -4.10
CA ALA A 220 3.54 24.85 -2.74
C ALA A 220 4.75 25.63 -2.19
N ALA A 221 4.47 26.75 -1.51
CA ALA A 221 5.46 27.72 -1.08
C ALA A 221 6.58 27.16 -0.18
N ASN A 222 6.37 26.02 0.45
CA ASN A 222 7.27 25.41 1.44
C ASN A 222 8.18 24.31 0.87
N ARG A 223 8.25 24.13 -0.47
CA ARG A 223 9.00 23.01 -1.06
C ARG A 223 9.90 23.44 -2.23
N ASP A 224 11.20 23.37 -1.97
CA ASP A 224 12.26 23.62 -2.97
C ASP A 224 12.34 22.57 -4.09
N LYS A 225 11.54 21.49 -4.04
CA LYS A 225 11.73 20.29 -4.87
C LYS A 225 10.73 20.09 -6.01
N GLY A 226 9.83 21.02 -6.29
CA GLY A 226 8.99 21.00 -7.49
C GLY A 226 8.00 19.83 -7.67
N VAL A 227 7.86 18.94 -6.68
CA VAL A 227 6.90 17.82 -6.69
C VAL A 227 6.16 17.81 -5.36
N ASP A 228 4.87 18.08 -5.40
CA ASP A 228 4.02 18.09 -4.22
C ASP A 228 3.49 16.68 -3.90
N GLU A 229 3.24 16.40 -2.61
CA GLU A 229 2.77 15.07 -2.18
C GLU A 229 1.40 14.73 -2.75
N TYR A 230 0.57 15.74 -3.04
CA TYR A 230 -0.78 15.55 -3.58
C TYR A 230 -0.80 15.66 -5.10
N PHE A 231 -0.55 14.55 -5.79
CA PHE A 231 -0.51 14.51 -7.25
C PHE A 231 -1.73 15.16 -7.92
N TYR A 232 -2.94 14.86 -7.47
CA TYR A 232 -4.15 15.40 -8.12
C TYR A 232 -4.30 16.90 -7.90
N LEU A 233 -3.98 17.40 -6.71
CA LEU A 233 -4.00 18.84 -6.44
C LEU A 233 -2.86 19.55 -7.17
N ASP A 234 -1.69 18.94 -7.23
CA ASP A 234 -0.54 19.46 -7.99
C ASP A 234 -0.87 19.54 -9.49
N MET A 235 -1.47 18.49 -10.06
CA MET A 235 -1.94 18.49 -11.45
C MET A 235 -3.01 19.57 -11.69
N LEU A 236 -3.98 19.70 -10.79
CA LEU A 236 -5.00 20.75 -10.89
C LEU A 236 -4.40 22.15 -10.79
N ALA A 237 -3.47 22.38 -9.88
CA ALA A 237 -2.79 23.67 -9.75
C ALA A 237 -1.99 24.04 -11.01
N ARG A 238 -1.30 23.07 -11.61
CA ARG A 238 -0.41 23.29 -12.76
C ARG A 238 -1.15 23.31 -14.09
N THR A 239 -2.04 22.34 -14.33
CA THR A 239 -2.65 22.09 -15.65
C THR A 239 -4.17 22.20 -15.66
N GLY A 240 -4.78 22.46 -14.50
CA GLY A 240 -6.22 22.56 -14.33
C GLY A 240 -6.96 21.25 -14.58
N VAL A 241 -8.29 21.36 -14.62
CA VAL A 241 -9.16 20.20 -14.90
C VAL A 241 -8.88 19.62 -16.29
N VAL A 242 -8.57 20.47 -17.29
CA VAL A 242 -8.27 20.02 -18.66
C VAL A 242 -7.04 19.10 -18.67
N GLY A 243 -5.95 19.51 -18.02
CA GLY A 243 -4.74 18.70 -17.97
C GLY A 243 -4.93 17.40 -17.21
N LEU A 244 -5.66 17.42 -16.08
CA LEU A 244 -5.98 16.22 -15.33
C LEU A 244 -6.83 15.23 -16.15
N LEU A 245 -7.86 15.73 -16.86
CA LEU A 245 -8.70 14.90 -17.73
C LEU A 245 -7.90 14.28 -18.87
N LEU A 246 -7.04 15.06 -19.54
CA LEU A 246 -6.16 14.56 -20.60
C LEU A 246 -5.20 13.49 -20.06
N TYR A 247 -4.68 13.64 -18.85
CA TYR A 247 -3.83 12.65 -18.22
C TYR A 247 -4.58 11.35 -17.90
N MET A 248 -5.85 11.44 -17.49
CA MET A 248 -6.68 10.28 -17.15
C MET A 248 -7.33 9.60 -18.37
N LEU A 249 -7.45 10.31 -19.49
CA LEU A 249 -8.17 9.84 -20.69
C LEU A 249 -7.65 8.48 -21.22
N PRO A 250 -6.31 8.25 -21.37
CA PRO A 250 -5.80 6.97 -21.85
C PRO A 250 -6.18 5.80 -20.92
N PHE A 251 -6.17 6.03 -19.60
CA PHE A 251 -6.62 5.03 -18.64
C PHE A 251 -8.13 4.76 -18.78
N GLY A 252 -8.92 5.81 -18.90
CA GLY A 252 -10.36 5.70 -19.18
C GLY A 252 -10.64 4.88 -20.45
N TYR A 253 -9.86 5.11 -21.52
CA TYR A 253 -9.91 4.29 -22.73
C TYR A 253 -9.67 2.80 -22.43
N VAL A 254 -8.62 2.46 -21.72
CA VAL A 254 -8.30 1.06 -21.35
C VAL A 254 -9.45 0.43 -20.55
N VAL A 255 -10.03 1.15 -19.58
CA VAL A 255 -11.15 0.65 -18.78
C VAL A 255 -12.37 0.39 -19.68
N VAL A 256 -12.73 1.33 -20.55
CA VAL A 256 -13.85 1.17 -21.49
C VAL A 256 -13.59 0.01 -22.44
N TRP A 257 -12.36 -0.12 -22.95
CA TRP A 257 -11.95 -1.24 -23.79
C TRP A 257 -12.10 -2.57 -23.04
N CYS A 258 -11.64 -2.67 -21.80
CA CYS A 258 -11.80 -3.86 -20.95
C CYS A 258 -13.28 -4.25 -20.76
N LEU A 259 -14.15 -3.27 -20.53
CA LEU A 259 -15.58 -3.50 -20.37
C LEU A 259 -16.24 -3.99 -21.67
N ARG A 260 -15.81 -3.48 -22.84
CA ARG A 260 -16.30 -3.89 -24.15
C ARG A 260 -15.76 -5.25 -24.61
N ARG A 261 -14.50 -5.55 -24.29
CA ARG A 261 -13.77 -6.77 -24.70
C ARG A 261 -13.63 -7.77 -23.56
N ARG A 262 -14.64 -7.86 -22.70
CA ARG A 262 -14.63 -8.76 -21.53
C ARG A 262 -14.39 -10.24 -21.89
N GLU A 263 -14.73 -10.68 -23.11
CA GLU A 263 -14.50 -12.05 -23.55
C GLU A 263 -13.00 -12.33 -23.68
N LEU A 264 -12.22 -11.42 -24.28
CA LEU A 264 -10.75 -11.54 -24.34
C LEU A 264 -10.12 -11.57 -22.94
N LEU A 265 -10.68 -10.78 -22.00
CA LEU A 265 -10.23 -10.79 -20.61
C LEU A 265 -10.60 -12.09 -19.87
N ARG A 266 -11.68 -12.77 -20.27
CA ARG A 266 -12.01 -14.10 -19.75
C ARG A 266 -11.01 -15.15 -20.23
N GLU A 267 -10.52 -15.05 -21.44
CA GLU A 267 -9.48 -15.92 -21.97
C GLU A 267 -8.10 -15.60 -21.39
N CYS A 268 -7.79 -14.31 -21.17
CA CYS A 268 -6.52 -13.83 -20.63
C CYS A 268 -6.72 -12.84 -19.46
N PRO A 269 -7.12 -13.31 -18.26
CA PRO A 269 -7.42 -12.44 -17.12
C PRO A 269 -6.17 -11.76 -16.53
N GLU A 270 -4.97 -12.11 -16.96
CA GLU A 270 -3.74 -11.38 -16.62
C GLU A 270 -3.80 -9.92 -17.08
N GLY A 271 -4.44 -9.64 -18.23
CA GLY A 271 -4.70 -8.27 -18.68
C GLY A 271 -5.55 -7.48 -17.68
N ALA A 272 -6.62 -8.10 -17.16
CA ALA A 272 -7.43 -7.48 -16.11
C ALA A 272 -6.63 -7.28 -14.81
N ALA A 273 -5.74 -8.23 -14.46
CA ALA A 273 -4.87 -8.07 -13.29
C ALA A 273 -3.95 -6.85 -13.41
N VAL A 274 -3.38 -6.60 -14.62
CA VAL A 274 -2.56 -5.42 -14.89
C VAL A 274 -3.36 -4.13 -14.71
N VAL A 275 -4.58 -4.07 -15.27
CA VAL A 275 -5.46 -2.89 -15.16
C VAL A 275 -5.90 -2.65 -13.72
N CYS A 276 -6.30 -3.70 -12.99
CA CYS A 276 -6.62 -3.60 -11.57
C CYS A 276 -5.40 -3.17 -10.73
N GLY A 277 -4.19 -3.64 -11.10
CA GLY A 277 -2.95 -3.21 -10.47
C GLY A 277 -2.70 -1.70 -10.61
N LEU A 278 -3.09 -1.08 -11.74
CA LEU A 278 -2.98 0.37 -11.89
C LEU A 278 -3.88 1.14 -10.92
N CYS A 279 -5.04 0.58 -10.55
CA CYS A 279 -5.90 1.19 -9.54
C CYS A 279 -5.13 1.44 -8.23
N THR A 280 -4.19 0.55 -7.85
CA THR A 280 -3.33 0.74 -6.69
C THR A 280 -2.57 2.06 -6.77
N PHE A 281 -1.92 2.32 -7.90
CA PHE A 281 -1.14 3.54 -8.10
C PHE A 281 -2.03 4.79 -8.10
N TRP A 282 -3.20 4.74 -8.74
CA TRP A 282 -4.17 5.83 -8.72
C TRP A 282 -4.65 6.17 -7.31
N ILE A 283 -4.88 5.16 -6.46
CA ILE A 283 -5.33 5.36 -5.10
C ILE A 283 -4.20 5.89 -4.21
N VAL A 284 -3.02 5.25 -4.26
CA VAL A 284 -1.87 5.67 -3.43
C VAL A 284 -1.41 7.07 -3.80
N THR A 285 -1.53 7.44 -5.05
CA THR A 285 -1.17 8.77 -5.58
C THR A 285 -2.02 9.91 -5.00
N TRP A 286 -3.16 9.59 -4.40
CA TRP A 286 -3.92 10.60 -3.64
C TRP A 286 -3.13 11.18 -2.47
N PHE A 287 -2.24 10.40 -1.89
CA PHE A 287 -1.45 10.77 -0.71
C PHE A 287 0.05 10.93 -0.98
N ASN A 288 0.53 10.46 -2.12
CA ASN A 288 1.94 10.50 -2.50
C ASN A 288 2.05 10.55 -4.03
N PRO A 289 3.04 11.22 -4.62
CA PRO A 289 3.13 11.47 -6.07
C PRO A 289 3.62 10.23 -6.85
N TRP A 290 3.03 9.05 -6.60
CA TRP A 290 3.46 7.79 -7.21
C TRP A 290 3.33 7.78 -8.74
N MET A 291 2.31 8.46 -9.28
CA MET A 291 2.12 8.54 -10.73
C MET A 291 3.14 9.47 -11.41
N ASN A 292 3.84 10.32 -10.65
CA ASN A 292 5.00 11.09 -11.14
C ASN A 292 6.32 10.33 -10.96
N ALA A 293 6.31 9.23 -10.21
CA ALA A 293 7.49 8.39 -10.03
C ALA A 293 7.66 7.43 -11.21
N VAL A 294 8.91 7.10 -11.54
CA VAL A 294 9.26 6.19 -12.65
C VAL A 294 8.47 4.87 -12.58
N LEU A 295 8.29 4.32 -11.39
CA LEU A 295 7.56 3.06 -11.19
C LEU A 295 6.07 3.18 -11.54
N GLY A 296 5.40 4.27 -11.16
CA GLY A 296 3.99 4.50 -11.49
C GLY A 296 3.81 4.74 -12.99
N ILE A 297 4.68 5.56 -13.60
CA ILE A 297 4.67 5.82 -15.03
C ILE A 297 4.92 4.52 -15.82
N ALA A 298 5.88 3.70 -15.40
CA ALA A 298 6.15 2.40 -16.04
C ALA A 298 4.92 1.48 -16.00
N TRP A 299 4.24 1.39 -14.83
CA TRP A 299 3.03 0.58 -14.73
C TRP A 299 1.87 1.13 -15.56
N TYR A 300 1.77 2.46 -15.66
CA TYR A 300 0.81 3.11 -16.54
C TYR A 300 1.07 2.75 -18.01
N ALA A 301 2.32 2.83 -18.47
CA ALA A 301 2.69 2.44 -19.82
C ALA A 301 2.39 0.95 -20.11
N VAL A 302 2.71 0.04 -19.17
CA VAL A 302 2.35 -1.38 -19.27
C VAL A 302 0.84 -1.57 -19.37
N THR A 303 0.06 -0.79 -18.62
CA THR A 303 -1.40 -0.88 -18.67
C THR A 303 -1.96 -0.42 -20.03
N LEU A 304 -1.37 0.62 -20.63
CA LEU A 304 -1.78 1.11 -21.95
C LEU A 304 -1.50 0.11 -23.08
N SER A 305 -0.56 -0.81 -22.89
CA SER A 305 -0.25 -1.86 -23.88
C SER A 305 -1.21 -3.06 -23.81
N VAL A 306 -2.07 -3.17 -22.77
CA VAL A 306 -2.98 -4.32 -22.60
C VAL A 306 -3.93 -4.52 -23.79
N PRO A 307 -4.61 -3.48 -24.33
CA PRO A 307 -5.49 -3.66 -25.50
C PRO A 307 -4.76 -4.30 -26.69
N THR A 308 -3.64 -3.72 -27.10
CA THR A 308 -2.86 -4.21 -28.25
C THR A 308 -2.34 -5.63 -28.02
N ALA A 309 -1.76 -5.89 -26.85
CA ALA A 309 -1.20 -7.20 -26.52
C ALA A 309 -2.26 -8.32 -26.47
N LEU A 310 -3.51 -8.01 -26.14
CA LEU A 310 -4.60 -9.00 -26.11
C LEU A 310 -5.23 -9.18 -27.51
N GLU A 311 -5.33 -8.13 -28.31
CA GLU A 311 -5.83 -8.23 -29.69
C GLU A 311 -4.88 -9.04 -30.57
N GLU A 312 -3.58 -8.84 -30.46
CA GLU A 312 -2.55 -9.63 -31.17
C GLU A 312 -2.60 -11.14 -30.85
N ARG A 313 -2.99 -11.50 -29.63
CA ARG A 313 -3.15 -12.92 -29.25
C ARG A 313 -4.43 -13.57 -29.77
N SER A 314 -5.41 -12.79 -30.19
CA SER A 314 -6.69 -13.28 -30.67
C SER A 314 -6.70 -13.53 -32.18
N VAL A 315 -5.66 -13.11 -32.88
CA VAL A 315 -5.37 -13.39 -34.30
C VAL A 315 -4.52 -14.65 -34.40
#